data_c508746fc1afd9897288f48cc027dcf5
#
_entry.id   c508746fc1afd9897288f48cc027dcf5
#
_cell.length_a   1.000
_cell.length_b   1.000
_cell.length_c   1.000
_cell.angle_alpha   90.00
_cell.angle_beta   90.00
_cell.angle_gamma   90.00
#
_symmetry.space_group_name_H-M   'P 1'
#
loop_
_entity.id
_entity.type
_entity.pdbx_description
1 polymer ?
#
loop_
_entity_poly.entity_id
_entity_poly.type
_entity_poly.pdbx_seq_one_letter_code
_entity_poly.pdbx_strand_id
1 'polypeptide(L)'
;MSVALDLAGLSLKEGNMPVGSVIVHDGILIAEGRNAVDSDCDDTRHAELAAIQRATLFLFRHKRQCTIYTTLEPCMMCLGAIVNVGITQIVFAAPDPLVGAAALLGSIDYYRRKGLQVVGNVRRDESQILLNAYVQRTGLRPHLATPAKA
;
A
#
# COMPACT_ATOMS: atom_id res chain seq x y z
N MET A 1 -0.52 -10.41 -3.75
CA MET A 1 0.73 -9.88 -3.15
C MET A 1 1.94 -10.04 -4.08
N SER A 2 2.15 -11.15 -4.82
CA SER A 2 3.32 -11.29 -5.73
C SER A 2 3.44 -10.11 -6.70
N VAL A 3 2.40 -9.83 -7.46
CA VAL A 3 2.38 -8.70 -8.41
C VAL A 3 2.66 -7.35 -7.72
N ALA A 4 2.13 -7.14 -6.51
CA ALA A 4 2.42 -5.91 -5.75
C ALA A 4 3.91 -5.80 -5.37
N LEU A 5 4.56 -6.91 -5.01
CA LEU A 5 6.01 -6.94 -4.72
C LEU A 5 6.85 -6.71 -5.99
N ASP A 6 6.44 -7.26 -7.14
CA ASP A 6 7.10 -6.98 -8.42
C ASP A 6 7.03 -5.49 -8.77
N LEU A 7 5.87 -4.87 -8.58
CA LEU A 7 5.68 -3.42 -8.77
C LEU A 7 6.52 -2.59 -7.79
N ALA A 8 6.66 -3.02 -6.54
CA ALA A 8 7.55 -2.38 -5.57
C ALA A 8 9.01 -2.46 -6.00
N GLY A 9 9.43 -3.61 -6.57
CA GLY A 9 10.76 -3.77 -7.16
C GLY A 9 11.01 -2.84 -8.35
N LEU A 10 10.00 -2.62 -9.20
CA LEU A 10 10.08 -1.64 -10.29
C LEU A 10 10.20 -0.21 -9.76
N SER A 11 9.37 0.16 -8.78
CA SER A 11 9.43 1.46 -8.10
C SER A 11 10.84 1.74 -7.54
N LEU A 12 11.47 0.74 -6.88
CA LEU A 12 12.83 0.84 -6.38
C LEU A 12 13.86 1.08 -7.49
N LYS A 13 13.73 0.38 -8.63
CA LYS A 13 14.62 0.56 -9.79
C LYS A 13 14.52 1.96 -10.38
N GLU A 14 13.33 2.54 -10.37
CA GLU A 14 13.06 3.90 -10.84
C GLU A 14 13.47 5.00 -9.85
N GLY A 15 13.99 4.63 -8.68
CA GLY A 15 14.47 5.59 -7.68
C GLY A 15 13.48 5.90 -6.57
N ASN A 16 12.26 5.42 -6.67
CA ASN A 16 11.19 5.69 -5.71
C ASN A 16 11.21 4.73 -4.51
N MET A 17 10.46 5.09 -3.48
CA MET A 17 10.18 4.19 -2.35
C MET A 17 9.48 2.92 -2.85
N PRO A 18 9.95 1.70 -2.49
CA PRO A 18 9.47 0.45 -3.06
C PRO A 18 8.09 0.04 -2.53
N VAL A 19 7.07 0.70 -3.02
CA VAL A 19 5.68 0.36 -2.72
C VAL A 19 4.95 0.02 -4.01
N GLY A 20 4.28 -1.13 -4.00
CA GLY A 20 3.39 -1.58 -5.05
C GLY A 20 2.03 -1.95 -4.48
N SER A 21 0.99 -1.71 -5.25
CA SER A 21 -0.38 -1.99 -4.86
C SER A 21 -1.19 -2.59 -6.01
N VAL A 22 -2.11 -3.50 -5.69
CA VAL A 22 -3.01 -4.08 -6.67
C VAL A 22 -4.43 -4.17 -6.11
N ILE A 23 -5.41 -4.04 -6.98
CA ILE A 23 -6.83 -4.25 -6.67
C ILE A 23 -7.27 -5.54 -7.35
N VAL A 24 -7.88 -6.43 -6.56
CA VAL A 24 -8.35 -7.75 -7.00
C VAL A 24 -9.83 -7.89 -6.71
N HIS A 25 -10.58 -8.46 -7.64
CA HIS A 25 -11.98 -8.82 -7.51
C HIS A 25 -12.16 -10.28 -7.94
N ASP A 26 -12.68 -11.12 -7.04
CA ASP A 26 -12.91 -12.55 -7.29
C ASP A 26 -11.67 -13.28 -7.88
N GLY A 27 -10.49 -12.99 -7.35
CA GLY A 27 -9.22 -13.57 -7.81
C GLY A 27 -8.66 -12.94 -9.10
N ILE A 28 -9.37 -12.03 -9.74
CA ILE A 28 -8.96 -11.36 -10.98
C ILE A 28 -8.29 -10.02 -10.64
N LEU A 29 -7.12 -9.79 -11.22
CA LEU A 29 -6.40 -8.51 -11.12
C LEU A 29 -7.15 -7.45 -11.91
N ILE A 30 -7.58 -6.39 -11.25
CA ILE A 30 -8.34 -5.28 -11.84
C ILE A 30 -7.45 -4.08 -12.15
N ALA A 31 -6.57 -3.73 -11.24
CA ALA A 31 -5.66 -2.60 -11.41
C ALA A 31 -4.37 -2.77 -10.61
N GLU A 32 -3.34 -2.10 -11.08
CA GLU A 32 -2.00 -2.07 -10.52
C GLU A 32 -1.57 -0.63 -10.27
N GLY A 33 -0.74 -0.42 -9.26
CA GLY A 33 -0.12 0.86 -8.96
C GLY A 33 1.24 0.67 -8.32
N ARG A 34 2.16 1.59 -8.56
CA ARG A 34 3.44 1.67 -7.87
C ARG A 34 3.72 3.10 -7.43
N ASN A 35 4.53 3.24 -6.41
CA ASN A 35 4.99 4.55 -5.96
C ASN A 35 5.84 5.21 -7.05
N ALA A 36 5.58 6.48 -7.30
CA ALA A 36 6.28 7.31 -8.27
C ALA A 36 6.47 8.75 -7.77
N VAL A 37 6.54 8.94 -6.44
CA VAL A 37 6.64 10.25 -5.80
C VAL A 37 7.87 11.02 -6.29
N ASP A 38 9.04 10.39 -6.22
CA ASP A 38 10.30 11.06 -6.59
C ASP A 38 10.41 11.26 -8.10
N SER A 39 10.04 10.26 -8.90
CA SER A 39 10.14 10.31 -10.36
C SER A 39 9.16 11.28 -11.01
N ASP A 40 7.96 11.42 -10.45
CA ASP A 40 6.90 12.29 -10.98
C ASP A 40 6.88 13.67 -10.29
N CYS A 41 7.73 13.90 -9.26
CA CYS A 41 7.74 15.09 -8.43
C CYS A 41 6.34 15.43 -7.86
N ASP A 42 5.62 14.39 -7.40
CA ASP A 42 4.24 14.51 -6.91
C ASP A 42 4.06 13.66 -5.63
N ASP A 43 3.94 14.30 -4.47
CA ASP A 43 3.79 13.67 -3.16
C ASP A 43 2.52 12.80 -3.04
N THR A 44 1.60 12.90 -3.97
CA THR A 44 0.38 12.09 -3.99
C THR A 44 0.52 10.80 -4.82
N ARG A 45 1.62 10.57 -5.51
CA ARG A 45 1.85 9.42 -6.40
C ARG A 45 2.16 8.13 -5.63
N HIS A 46 1.33 7.83 -4.64
CA HIS A 46 1.38 6.58 -3.90
C HIS A 46 0.80 5.41 -4.70
N ALA A 47 1.31 4.21 -4.45
CA ALA A 47 0.92 2.99 -5.17
C ALA A 47 -0.59 2.71 -5.09
N GLU A 48 -1.17 2.88 -3.91
CA GLU A 48 -2.60 2.65 -3.68
C GLU A 48 -3.47 3.63 -4.45
N LEU A 49 -3.10 4.92 -4.44
CA LEU A 49 -3.82 5.95 -5.20
C LEU A 49 -3.73 5.68 -6.71
N ALA A 50 -2.56 5.28 -7.20
CA ALA A 50 -2.37 4.93 -8.60
C ALA A 50 -3.25 3.73 -9.01
N ALA A 51 -3.35 2.69 -8.17
CA ALA A 51 -4.22 1.54 -8.41
C ALA A 51 -5.71 1.96 -8.39
N ILE A 52 -6.14 2.76 -7.41
CA ILE A 52 -7.52 3.25 -7.30
C ILE A 52 -7.91 4.07 -8.53
N GLN A 53 -7.05 5.00 -8.96
CA GLN A 53 -7.33 5.86 -10.12
C GLN A 53 -7.54 5.04 -11.41
N ARG A 54 -6.76 3.97 -11.59
CA ARG A 54 -6.90 3.08 -12.76
C ARG A 54 -8.15 2.20 -12.69
N ALA A 55 -8.68 1.93 -11.49
CA ALA A 55 -9.87 1.10 -11.27
C ALA A 55 -11.17 1.89 -11.11
N THR A 56 -11.18 3.21 -11.30
CA THR A 56 -12.28 4.10 -10.90
C THR A 56 -13.67 3.63 -11.36
N LEU A 57 -13.83 3.32 -12.64
CA LEU A 57 -15.12 2.85 -13.18
C LEU A 57 -15.53 1.48 -12.64
N PHE A 58 -14.58 0.58 -12.47
CA PHE A 58 -14.83 -0.75 -11.91
C PHE A 58 -15.24 -0.64 -10.44
N LEU A 59 -14.49 0.11 -9.65
CA LEU A 59 -14.77 0.32 -8.22
C LEU A 59 -16.13 0.97 -7.97
N PHE A 60 -16.56 1.88 -8.83
CA PHE A 60 -17.88 2.51 -8.69
C PHE A 60 -19.02 1.48 -8.65
N ARG A 61 -18.85 0.34 -9.35
CA ARG A 61 -19.85 -0.72 -9.45
C ARG A 61 -19.61 -1.89 -8.49
N HIS A 62 -18.34 -2.24 -8.19
CA HIS A 62 -17.96 -3.50 -7.54
C HIS A 62 -17.11 -3.31 -6.26
N LYS A 63 -17.01 -2.12 -5.72
CA LYS A 63 -16.08 -1.73 -4.64
C LYS A 63 -16.05 -2.66 -3.42
N ARG A 64 -17.20 -3.15 -2.95
CA ARG A 64 -17.30 -3.98 -1.75
C ARG A 64 -16.77 -5.41 -1.92
N GLN A 65 -16.64 -5.86 -3.15
CA GLN A 65 -16.14 -7.19 -3.51
C GLN A 65 -14.65 -7.17 -3.86
N CYS A 66 -14.04 -5.98 -3.77
CA CYS A 66 -12.62 -5.80 -4.07
C CYS A 66 -11.77 -5.91 -2.81
N THR A 67 -10.60 -6.50 -2.97
CA THR A 67 -9.49 -6.47 -2.01
C THR A 67 -8.35 -5.64 -2.57
N ILE A 68 -7.82 -4.72 -1.79
CA ILE A 68 -6.57 -4.04 -2.11
C ILE A 68 -5.41 -4.71 -1.39
N TYR A 69 -4.36 -5.03 -2.13
CA TYR A 69 -3.09 -5.52 -1.61
C TYR A 69 -2.04 -4.44 -1.79
N THR A 70 -1.26 -4.15 -0.75
CA THR A 70 -0.16 -3.19 -0.82
C THR A 70 1.07 -3.73 -0.09
N THR A 71 2.27 -3.41 -0.56
CA THR A 71 3.51 -3.95 0.03
C THR A 71 3.92 -3.25 1.32
N LEU A 72 3.37 -2.07 1.59
CA LEU A 72 3.56 -1.33 2.83
C LEU A 72 2.20 -0.98 3.43
N GLU A 73 2.11 -0.88 4.76
CA GLU A 73 0.90 -0.45 5.45
C GLU A 73 0.43 0.92 4.91
N PRO A 74 -0.85 1.06 4.52
CA PRO A 74 -1.35 2.31 3.97
C PRO A 74 -1.22 3.48 4.96
N CYS A 75 -0.71 4.61 4.50
CA CYS A 75 -0.72 5.85 5.25
C CYS A 75 -2.14 6.45 5.34
N MET A 76 -2.32 7.52 6.12
CA MET A 76 -3.62 8.17 6.31
C MET A 76 -4.29 8.62 4.99
N MET A 77 -3.52 9.15 4.04
CA MET A 77 -4.04 9.57 2.73
C MET A 77 -4.59 8.38 1.95
N CYS A 78 -3.80 7.30 1.85
CA CYS A 78 -4.19 6.09 1.14
C CYS A 78 -5.35 5.37 1.82
N LEU A 79 -5.32 5.24 3.16
CA LEU A 79 -6.42 4.65 3.91
C LEU A 79 -7.72 5.43 3.71
N GLY A 80 -7.67 6.76 3.76
CA GLY A 80 -8.82 7.62 3.48
C GLY A 80 -9.38 7.40 2.07
N ALA A 81 -8.52 7.31 1.06
CA ALA A 81 -8.93 7.02 -0.32
C ALA A 81 -9.58 5.64 -0.45
N ILE A 82 -8.96 4.59 0.10
CA ILE A 82 -9.47 3.20 0.08
C ILE A 82 -10.88 3.15 0.68
N VAL A 83 -11.07 3.78 1.84
CA VAL A 83 -12.37 3.81 2.52
C VAL A 83 -13.41 4.60 1.73
N ASN A 84 -13.03 5.76 1.15
CA ASN A 84 -13.93 6.61 0.38
C ASN A 84 -14.42 5.93 -0.90
N VAL A 85 -13.57 5.20 -1.61
CA VAL A 85 -14.01 4.43 -2.79
C VAL A 85 -14.79 3.18 -2.41
N GLY A 86 -14.83 2.81 -1.12
CA GLY A 86 -15.67 1.75 -0.56
C GLY A 86 -15.06 0.35 -0.63
N ILE A 87 -13.75 0.22 -0.79
CA ILE A 87 -13.03 -1.04 -0.58
C ILE A 87 -13.02 -1.31 0.92
N THR A 88 -13.40 -2.53 1.32
CA THR A 88 -13.47 -2.92 2.73
C THR A 88 -12.46 -3.99 3.13
N GLN A 89 -11.75 -4.56 2.18
CA GLN A 89 -10.72 -5.58 2.42
C GLN A 89 -9.34 -5.04 2.06
N ILE A 90 -8.47 -4.98 3.05
CA ILE A 90 -7.11 -4.42 2.93
C ILE A 90 -6.11 -5.47 3.38
N VAL A 91 -5.14 -5.79 2.54
CA VAL A 91 -4.04 -6.71 2.86
C VAL A 91 -2.72 -5.99 2.64
N PHE A 92 -1.87 -5.93 3.67
CA PHE A 92 -0.55 -5.32 3.51
C PHE A 92 0.60 -6.24 3.94
N ALA A 93 1.79 -6.01 3.38
CA ALA A 93 2.96 -6.81 3.68
C ALA A 93 3.71 -6.27 4.91
N ALA A 94 4.49 -5.22 4.77
CA ALA A 94 5.24 -4.65 5.89
C ALA A 94 4.42 -3.60 6.65
N PRO A 95 4.47 -3.58 8.00
CA PRO A 95 3.91 -2.48 8.78
C PRO A 95 4.77 -1.21 8.61
N ASP A 96 4.14 -0.06 8.70
CA ASP A 96 4.83 1.23 8.83
C ASP A 96 4.60 1.79 10.24
N PRO A 97 5.61 1.74 11.13
CA PRO A 97 5.44 2.10 12.54
C PRO A 97 5.26 3.61 12.78
N LEU A 98 5.50 4.45 11.76
CA LEU A 98 5.43 5.91 11.92
C LEU A 98 4.20 6.52 11.24
N VAL A 99 3.92 6.12 10.01
CA VAL A 99 2.84 6.73 9.22
C VAL A 99 1.74 5.75 8.83
N GLY A 100 1.87 4.47 9.21
CA GLY A 100 0.86 3.45 9.00
C GLY A 100 -0.44 3.80 9.73
N ALA A 101 -1.56 3.68 9.04
CA ALA A 101 -2.85 4.18 9.53
C ALA A 101 -3.83 3.07 9.96
N ALA A 102 -3.44 1.79 9.90
CA ALA A 102 -4.33 0.68 10.27
C ALA A 102 -4.80 0.77 11.73
N ALA A 103 -3.95 1.26 12.65
CA ALA A 103 -4.30 1.48 14.05
C ALA A 103 -5.43 2.52 14.25
N LEU A 104 -5.64 3.43 13.30
CA LEU A 104 -6.69 4.45 13.37
C LEU A 104 -8.09 3.91 13.09
N LEU A 105 -8.21 2.70 12.55
CA LEU A 105 -9.50 2.09 12.19
C LEU A 105 -10.44 1.95 13.41
N GLY A 106 -9.89 1.66 14.57
CA GLY A 106 -10.63 1.58 15.83
C GLY A 106 -10.97 2.93 16.46
N SER A 107 -10.23 3.99 16.12
CA SER A 107 -10.29 5.31 16.76
C SER A 107 -11.28 6.27 16.09
N ILE A 108 -11.62 6.05 14.82
CA ILE A 108 -12.49 6.92 14.04
C ILE A 108 -13.81 6.20 13.79
N ASP A 109 -14.91 6.75 14.32
CA ASP A 109 -16.25 6.17 14.22
C ASP A 109 -16.66 5.88 12.78
N TYR A 110 -16.30 6.76 11.86
CA TYR A 110 -16.59 6.56 10.43
C TYR A 110 -15.95 5.28 9.89
N TYR A 111 -14.69 5.03 10.20
CA TYR A 111 -13.96 3.84 9.76
C TYR A 111 -14.51 2.57 10.42
N ARG A 112 -14.78 2.64 11.72
CA ARG A 112 -15.36 1.52 12.48
C ARG A 112 -16.69 1.05 11.90
N ARG A 113 -17.55 1.98 11.45
CA ARG A 113 -18.85 1.68 10.83
C ARG A 113 -18.74 1.08 9.43
N LYS A 114 -17.57 1.20 8.76
CA LYS A 114 -17.38 0.64 7.41
C LYS A 114 -17.15 -0.86 7.38
N GLY A 115 -16.90 -1.49 8.52
CA GLY A 115 -16.65 -2.94 8.61
C GLY A 115 -15.38 -3.37 7.87
N LEU A 116 -14.32 -2.57 7.98
CA LEU A 116 -13.05 -2.82 7.32
C LEU A 116 -12.39 -4.08 7.89
N GLN A 117 -11.91 -4.93 7.00
CA GLN A 117 -11.11 -6.10 7.31
C GLN A 117 -9.67 -5.81 6.88
N VAL A 118 -8.73 -5.88 7.82
CA VAL A 118 -7.33 -5.59 7.57
C VAL A 118 -6.48 -6.76 8.01
N VAL A 119 -5.65 -7.24 7.08
CA VAL A 119 -4.69 -8.32 7.32
C VAL A 119 -3.29 -7.80 6.99
N GLY A 120 -2.45 -7.72 8.00
CA GLY A 120 -1.04 -7.32 7.85
C GLY A 120 -0.08 -8.49 7.86
N ASN A 121 1.21 -8.18 7.62
CA ASN A 121 2.33 -9.12 7.63
C ASN A 121 2.28 -10.23 6.54
N VAL A 122 1.54 -10.03 5.46
CA VAL A 122 1.47 -10.98 4.36
C VAL A 122 2.69 -10.84 3.45
N ARG A 123 3.63 -11.80 3.53
CA ARG A 123 4.94 -11.75 2.85
C ARG A 123 5.80 -10.56 3.29
N ARG A 124 5.74 -10.24 4.58
CA ARG A 124 6.45 -9.12 5.20
C ARG A 124 7.93 -9.07 4.85
N ASP A 125 8.62 -10.19 4.94
CA ASP A 125 10.08 -10.24 4.79
C ASP A 125 10.53 -9.82 3.39
N GLU A 126 9.76 -10.16 2.35
CA GLU A 126 10.08 -9.78 0.98
C GLU A 126 9.91 -8.26 0.77
N SER A 127 8.86 -7.68 1.31
CA SER A 127 8.69 -6.22 1.31
C SER A 127 9.80 -5.55 2.12
N GLN A 128 10.16 -6.11 3.28
CA GLN A 128 11.21 -5.57 4.14
C GLN A 128 12.58 -5.55 3.47
N ILE A 129 12.91 -6.55 2.66
CA ILE A 129 14.15 -6.57 1.87
C ILE A 129 14.21 -5.36 0.93
N LEU A 130 13.13 -5.07 0.22
CA LEU A 130 13.06 -3.91 -0.68
C LEU A 130 13.17 -2.58 0.07
N LEU A 131 12.47 -2.45 1.21
CA LEU A 131 12.53 -1.26 2.07
C LEU A 131 13.93 -1.03 2.63
N ASN A 132 14.60 -2.09 3.08
CA ASN A 132 16.00 -2.00 3.56
C ASN A 132 16.94 -1.52 2.45
N ALA A 133 16.80 -2.04 1.23
CA ALA A 133 17.60 -1.61 0.09
C ALA A 133 17.38 -0.12 -0.25
N TYR A 134 16.16 0.37 -0.16
CA TYR A 134 15.84 1.78 -0.36
C TYR A 134 16.49 2.66 0.72
N VAL A 135 16.32 2.31 2.00
CA VAL A 135 16.91 3.06 3.12
C VAL A 135 18.43 3.08 3.05
N GLN A 136 19.07 1.95 2.72
CA GLN A 136 20.53 1.89 2.55
C GLN A 136 21.04 2.79 1.44
N ARG A 137 20.29 2.88 0.33
CA ARG A 137 20.66 3.70 -0.82
C ARG A 137 20.45 5.20 -0.60
N THR A 138 19.38 5.58 0.09
CA THR A 138 18.95 6.98 0.20
C THR A 138 19.20 7.60 1.55
N GLY A 139 19.28 6.80 2.62
CA GLY A 139 19.24 7.25 4.01
C GLY A 139 17.87 7.79 4.46
N LEU A 140 16.88 7.79 3.57
CA LEU A 140 15.54 8.30 3.86
C LEU A 140 14.68 7.24 4.57
N ARG A 141 13.78 7.70 5.43
CA ARG A 141 12.82 6.85 6.18
C ARG A 141 13.48 5.68 6.91
N PRO A 142 14.49 5.92 7.77
CA PRO A 142 15.23 4.85 8.44
C PRO A 142 14.37 3.99 9.36
N HIS A 143 13.19 4.49 9.81
CA HIS A 143 12.22 3.72 10.59
C HIS A 143 11.62 2.52 9.84
N LEU A 144 11.71 2.50 8.51
CA LEU A 144 11.28 1.36 7.70
C LEU A 144 12.34 0.25 7.62
N ALA A 145 13.59 0.53 7.96
CA ALA A 145 14.63 -0.48 7.94
C ALA A 145 14.51 -1.42 9.15
N THR A 146 14.80 -2.70 8.94
CA THR A 146 14.99 -3.63 10.06
C THR A 146 16.23 -3.22 10.82
N PRO A 147 16.20 -3.09 12.18
CA PRO A 147 17.42 -2.87 12.96
C PRO A 147 18.45 -3.94 12.63
N ALA A 148 19.72 -3.54 12.46
CA ALA A 148 20.79 -4.50 12.33
C ALA A 148 20.75 -5.43 13.56
N LYS A 149 20.75 -6.75 13.34
CA LYS A 149 20.90 -7.70 14.45
C LYS A 149 22.25 -7.42 15.10
N ALA A 150 22.22 -7.00 16.35
CA ALA A 150 23.42 -6.86 17.19
C ALA A 150 24.09 -8.21 17.38
#